data_4595007503edf1c4afefaa04ffb58712
#
_entry.id   4595007503edf1c4afefaa04ffb58712
#
_cell.length_a   1.000
_cell.length_b   1.000
_cell.length_c   1.000
_cell.angle_alpha   90.00
_cell.angle_beta   90.00
_cell.angle_gamma   90.00
#
_symmetry.space_group_name_H-M   'P 1'
#
loop_
_entity.id
_entity.type
_entity.pdbx_description
1 polymer ?
#
loop_
_entity_poly.entity_id
_entity_poly.type
_entity_poly.pdbx_seq_one_letter_code
_entity_poly.pdbx_strand_id
1 'polypeptide(L)'
;MKVTKTYVRLMAVDVAKTAEFYRRALGLVARSESPSWTELSADGGVVALHDGGAKAATETHLGFEVDDINAACAAVQREGGEVVARPVDQYGILVARAADPDGNRFWLAQVSRS
;
A
#
# COMPACT_ATOMS: atom_id res chain seq x y z
N MET A 1 12.48 26.03 -11.26
CA MET A 1 12.17 24.59 -11.32
C MET A 1 10.81 24.33 -10.70
N LYS A 2 10.07 23.39 -11.24
CA LYS A 2 8.72 23.06 -10.75
C LYS A 2 8.60 21.56 -10.55
N VAL A 3 8.17 21.13 -9.36
CA VAL A 3 7.82 19.73 -9.12
C VAL A 3 6.48 19.46 -9.79
N THR A 4 6.42 18.46 -10.66
CA THR A 4 5.21 18.13 -11.41
C THR A 4 4.46 16.92 -10.87
N LYS A 5 5.14 16.10 -10.06
CA LYS A 5 4.52 14.92 -9.44
C LYS A 5 5.37 14.45 -8.26
N THR A 6 4.71 13.96 -7.22
CA THR A 6 5.35 13.33 -6.08
C THR A 6 4.83 11.90 -5.97
N TYR A 7 5.72 10.95 -5.79
CA TYR A 7 5.34 9.56 -5.65
C TYR A 7 6.31 8.79 -4.75
N VAL A 8 5.84 7.68 -4.21
CA VAL A 8 6.66 6.68 -3.52
C VAL A 8 6.82 5.49 -4.45
N ARG A 9 8.07 5.07 -4.68
CA ARG A 9 8.35 3.92 -5.54
C ARG A 9 8.57 2.67 -4.71
N LEU A 10 7.87 1.60 -5.06
CA LEU A 10 8.04 0.27 -4.49
C LEU A 10 8.54 -0.67 -5.58
N MET A 11 9.41 -1.60 -5.20
CA MET A 11 9.89 -2.63 -6.11
C MET A 11 8.95 -3.83 -6.07
N ALA A 12 8.68 -4.41 -7.23
CA ALA A 12 7.79 -5.55 -7.37
C ALA A 12 8.47 -6.69 -8.13
N VAL A 13 8.16 -7.91 -7.77
CA VAL A 13 8.58 -9.09 -8.53
C VAL A 13 7.76 -9.18 -9.82
N ASP A 14 6.45 -8.98 -9.69
CA ASP A 14 5.50 -8.97 -10.80
C ASP A 14 4.61 -7.73 -10.62
N VAL A 15 4.85 -6.69 -11.41
CA VAL A 15 4.15 -5.41 -11.28
C VAL A 15 2.64 -5.59 -11.39
N ALA A 16 2.16 -6.41 -12.34
CA ALA A 16 0.72 -6.59 -12.54
C ALA A 16 0.05 -7.24 -11.32
N LYS A 17 0.69 -8.23 -10.71
CA LYS A 17 0.15 -8.90 -9.52
C LYS A 17 0.13 -7.97 -8.32
N THR A 18 1.19 -7.21 -8.09
CA THR A 18 1.28 -6.29 -6.97
C THR A 18 0.31 -5.13 -7.15
N ALA A 19 0.14 -4.63 -8.38
CA ALA A 19 -0.88 -3.63 -8.68
C ALA A 19 -2.29 -4.15 -8.37
N GLU A 20 -2.58 -5.38 -8.73
CA GLU A 20 -3.89 -6.00 -8.44
C GLU A 20 -4.14 -6.11 -6.94
N PHE A 21 -3.10 -6.45 -6.16
CA PHE A 21 -3.18 -6.45 -4.70
C PHE A 21 -3.64 -5.09 -4.16
N TYR A 22 -2.96 -4.01 -4.56
CA TYR A 22 -3.30 -2.68 -4.05
C TYR A 22 -4.68 -2.21 -4.51
N ARG A 23 -5.08 -2.57 -5.72
CA ARG A 23 -6.42 -2.25 -6.21
C ARG A 23 -7.50 -2.97 -5.40
N ARG A 24 -7.34 -4.26 -5.16
CA ARG A 24 -8.36 -5.09 -4.49
C ARG A 24 -8.37 -4.91 -2.98
N ALA A 25 -7.18 -4.84 -2.37
CA ALA A 25 -7.09 -4.72 -0.92
C ALA A 25 -7.39 -3.31 -0.43
N LEU A 26 -6.89 -2.29 -1.12
CA LEU A 26 -6.94 -0.91 -0.64
C LEU A 26 -7.69 0.05 -1.55
N GLY A 27 -8.22 -0.42 -2.67
CA GLY A 27 -9.04 0.39 -3.56
C GLY A 27 -8.25 1.44 -4.34
N LEU A 28 -6.94 1.26 -4.51
CA LEU A 28 -6.14 2.19 -5.30
C LEU A 28 -6.51 2.08 -6.78
N VAL A 29 -6.35 3.17 -7.51
CA VAL A 29 -6.71 3.26 -8.93
C VAL A 29 -5.45 3.28 -9.77
N ALA A 30 -5.32 2.33 -10.70
CA ALA A 30 -4.20 2.30 -11.64
C ALA A 30 -4.37 3.38 -12.70
N ARG A 31 -3.30 4.12 -12.99
CA ARG A 31 -3.32 5.20 -13.98
C ARG A 31 -2.49 4.89 -15.20
N SER A 32 -1.25 4.52 -15.02
CA SER A 32 -0.37 4.13 -16.12
C SER A 32 0.08 2.71 -15.87
N GLU A 33 -0.18 1.80 -16.79
CA GLU A 33 0.12 0.39 -16.60
C GLU A 33 1.05 -0.12 -17.69
N SER A 34 2.18 -0.67 -17.24
CA SER A 34 3.09 -1.42 -18.10
C SER A 34 3.73 -2.53 -17.27
N PRO A 35 4.36 -3.53 -17.89
CA PRO A 35 5.04 -4.59 -17.13
C PRO A 35 6.19 -4.10 -16.25
N SER A 36 6.76 -2.93 -16.55
CA SER A 36 7.91 -2.40 -15.83
C SER A 36 7.56 -1.26 -14.88
N TRP A 37 6.38 -0.63 -15.05
CA TRP A 37 6.00 0.54 -14.26
C TRP A 37 4.49 0.70 -14.25
N THR A 38 3.90 0.77 -13.06
CA THR A 38 2.49 1.07 -12.89
C THR A 38 2.32 2.08 -11.78
N GLU A 39 1.53 3.12 -12.03
CA GLU A 39 1.18 4.11 -11.02
C GLU A 39 -0.21 3.85 -10.48
N LEU A 40 -0.31 3.86 -9.16
CA LEU A 40 -1.55 3.69 -8.43
C LEU A 40 -1.80 4.94 -7.60
N SER A 41 -3.04 5.37 -7.50
CA SER A 41 -3.35 6.59 -6.77
C SER A 41 -4.55 6.42 -5.85
N ALA A 42 -4.54 7.17 -4.77
CA ALA A 42 -5.66 7.36 -3.86
C ALA A 42 -5.59 8.79 -3.31
N ASP A 43 -6.64 9.57 -3.54
CA ASP A 43 -6.83 10.90 -2.96
C ASP A 43 -5.57 11.78 -2.97
N GLY A 44 -4.92 11.86 -4.12
CA GLY A 44 -3.74 12.71 -4.32
C GLY A 44 -2.40 12.03 -4.03
N GLY A 45 -2.39 10.88 -3.36
CA GLY A 45 -1.18 10.11 -3.16
C GLY A 45 -0.90 9.18 -4.34
N VAL A 46 0.35 9.01 -4.70
CA VAL A 46 0.76 8.15 -5.82
C VAL A 46 1.81 7.15 -5.34
N VAL A 47 1.55 5.88 -5.63
CA VAL A 47 2.49 4.79 -5.42
C VAL A 47 2.88 4.25 -6.79
N ALA A 48 4.18 4.21 -7.08
CA ALA A 48 4.68 3.66 -8.33
C ALA A 48 5.31 2.30 -8.07
N LEU A 49 4.94 1.31 -8.88
CA LEU A 49 5.52 -0.02 -8.83
C LEU A 49 6.51 -0.19 -9.97
N HIS A 50 7.72 -0.60 -9.66
CA HIS A 50 8.78 -0.85 -10.63
C HIS A 50 9.18 -2.31 -10.58
N ASP A 51 9.41 -2.93 -11.74
CA ASP A 51 9.86 -4.31 -11.81
C ASP A 51 11.33 -4.45 -11.36
N GLY A 52 11.80 -5.68 -11.25
CA GLY A 52 13.18 -5.98 -10.85
C GLY A 52 13.38 -6.16 -9.36
N GLY A 53 12.28 -6.18 -8.58
CA GLY A 53 12.33 -6.47 -7.17
C GLY A 53 12.53 -7.96 -6.87
N ALA A 54 12.84 -8.24 -5.62
CA ALA A 54 12.87 -9.59 -5.07
C ALA A 54 11.93 -9.62 -3.86
N LYS A 55 11.34 -10.77 -3.60
CA LYS A 55 10.48 -10.93 -2.42
C LYS A 55 11.34 -10.85 -1.17
N ALA A 56 11.17 -9.80 -0.39
CA ALA A 56 11.91 -9.56 0.84
C ALA A 56 11.15 -8.59 1.73
N ALA A 57 11.30 -8.75 3.04
CA ALA A 57 10.72 -7.79 3.99
C ALA A 57 11.44 -6.45 3.83
N THR A 58 10.69 -5.44 3.37
CA THR A 58 11.24 -4.12 3.04
C THR A 58 10.42 -3.03 3.72
N GLU A 59 11.07 -2.24 4.57
CA GLU A 59 10.43 -1.07 5.18
C GLU A 59 10.36 0.07 4.17
N THR A 60 9.18 0.62 3.98
CA THR A 60 8.98 1.70 3.01
C THR A 60 8.55 3.02 3.65
N HIS A 61 8.08 2.97 4.88
CA HIS A 61 7.45 4.08 5.61
C HIS A 61 6.21 4.66 4.91
N LEU A 62 5.72 3.99 3.87
CA LEU A 62 4.47 4.35 3.20
C LEU A 62 3.31 4.13 4.16
N GLY A 63 2.38 5.06 4.23
CA GLY A 63 1.19 4.94 5.05
C GLY A 63 -0.09 5.22 4.27
N PHE A 64 -1.14 4.50 4.62
CA PHE A 64 -2.50 4.72 4.11
C PHE A 64 -3.43 4.99 5.27
N GLU A 65 -4.17 6.10 5.20
CA GLU A 65 -5.28 6.33 6.11
C GLU A 65 -6.53 5.69 5.51
N VAL A 66 -7.19 4.86 6.29
CA VAL A 66 -8.36 4.09 5.84
C VAL A 66 -9.56 4.39 6.74
N ASP A 67 -10.76 4.18 6.22
CA ASP A 67 -11.99 4.40 6.98
C ASP A 67 -12.34 3.23 7.91
N ASP A 68 -11.85 2.02 7.60
CA ASP A 68 -12.09 0.82 8.42
C ASP A 68 -10.84 -0.06 8.40
N ILE A 69 -10.02 0.07 9.45
CA ILE A 69 -8.73 -0.62 9.51
C ILE A 69 -8.88 -2.14 9.64
N ASN A 70 -9.94 -2.60 10.30
CA ASN A 70 -10.15 -4.05 10.42
C ASN A 70 -10.54 -4.66 9.07
N ALA A 71 -11.38 -3.96 8.30
CA ALA A 71 -11.72 -4.38 6.95
C ALA A 71 -10.49 -4.33 6.03
N ALA A 72 -9.64 -3.31 6.17
CA ALA A 72 -8.40 -3.20 5.40
C ALA A 72 -7.45 -4.37 5.69
N CYS A 73 -7.27 -4.71 6.97
CA CYS A 73 -6.43 -5.85 7.34
C CYS A 73 -6.95 -7.16 6.79
N ALA A 74 -8.27 -7.38 6.85
CA ALA A 74 -8.89 -8.58 6.28
C ALA A 74 -8.68 -8.65 4.76
N ALA A 75 -8.83 -7.52 4.07
CA ALA A 75 -8.61 -7.44 2.63
C ALA A 75 -7.14 -7.70 2.25
N VAL A 76 -6.20 -7.16 3.02
CA VAL A 76 -4.77 -7.42 2.83
C VAL A 76 -4.50 -8.94 2.87
N GLN A 77 -5.00 -9.63 3.87
CA GLN A 77 -4.82 -11.08 3.99
C GLN A 77 -5.49 -11.85 2.86
N ARG A 78 -6.72 -11.48 2.52
CA ARG A 78 -7.47 -12.13 1.44
C ARG A 78 -6.76 -12.00 0.10
N GLU A 79 -6.12 -10.88 -0.18
CA GLU A 79 -5.48 -10.60 -1.46
C GLU A 79 -3.99 -11.01 -1.51
N GLY A 80 -3.52 -11.76 -0.53
CA GLY A 80 -2.18 -12.34 -0.56
C GLY A 80 -1.09 -11.55 0.14
N GLY A 81 -1.45 -10.47 0.84
CA GLY A 81 -0.53 -9.75 1.70
C GLY A 81 -0.47 -10.34 3.10
N GLU A 82 0.20 -9.65 4.00
CA GLU A 82 0.38 -10.08 5.38
C GLU A 82 0.05 -8.94 6.34
N VAL A 83 -0.63 -9.26 7.44
CA VAL A 83 -0.78 -8.34 8.56
C VAL A 83 0.39 -8.60 9.50
N VAL A 84 1.35 -7.69 9.51
CA VAL A 84 2.59 -7.80 10.29
C VAL A 84 2.33 -7.47 11.75
N ALA A 85 1.52 -6.45 12.01
CA ALA A 85 1.11 -6.06 13.36
C ALA A 85 -0.36 -5.63 13.32
N ARG A 86 -1.15 -6.23 14.19
CA ARG A 86 -2.60 -5.96 14.26
C ARG A 86 -2.87 -4.55 14.75
N PRO A 87 -4.07 -4.01 14.46
CA PRO A 87 -4.44 -2.67 14.91
C PRO A 87 -4.30 -2.50 16.42
N VAL A 88 -3.63 -1.42 16.81
CA VAL A 88 -3.53 -0.98 18.20
C VAL A 88 -3.89 0.50 18.29
N ASP A 89 -4.44 0.92 19.42
CA ASP A 89 -4.75 2.31 19.66
C ASP A 89 -3.48 3.05 20.10
N GLN A 90 -3.12 4.10 19.36
CA GLN A 90 -2.01 4.98 19.68
C GLN A 90 -2.57 6.41 19.76
N TYR A 91 -2.85 6.87 20.97
CA TYR A 91 -3.34 8.24 21.21
C TYR A 91 -4.62 8.56 20.41
N GLY A 92 -5.55 7.59 20.33
CA GLY A 92 -6.83 7.78 19.66
C GLY A 92 -6.80 7.46 18.16
N ILE A 93 -5.67 7.04 17.63
CA ILE A 93 -5.52 6.60 16.24
C ILE A 93 -5.26 5.10 16.25
N LEU A 94 -6.04 4.34 15.47
CA LEU A 94 -5.77 2.92 15.27
C LEU A 94 -4.68 2.78 14.23
N VAL A 95 -3.64 2.01 14.53
CA VAL A 95 -2.48 1.84 13.66
C VAL A 95 -2.17 0.35 13.50
N ALA A 96 -1.91 -0.08 12.28
CA ALA A 96 -1.49 -1.44 11.97
C ALA A 96 -0.32 -1.41 10.98
N ARG A 97 0.40 -2.51 10.88
CA ARG A 97 1.42 -2.70 9.84
C ARG A 97 1.04 -3.90 8.98
N ALA A 98 1.23 -3.74 7.70
CA ALA A 98 0.92 -4.78 6.73
C ALA A 98 2.03 -4.84 5.69
N ALA A 99 2.00 -5.87 4.85
CA ALA A 99 2.94 -6.04 3.76
C ALA A 99 2.19 -6.48 2.50
N ASP A 100 2.67 -6.01 1.35
CA ASP A 100 2.18 -6.51 0.08
C ASP A 100 2.78 -7.90 -0.22
N PRO A 101 2.37 -8.56 -1.32
CA PRO A 101 2.87 -9.90 -1.63
C PRO A 101 4.38 -9.99 -1.85
N ASP A 102 5.04 -8.88 -2.15
CA ASP A 102 6.49 -8.83 -2.36
C ASP A 102 7.26 -8.52 -1.07
N GLY A 103 6.55 -8.28 0.03
CA GLY A 103 7.16 -8.00 1.32
C GLY A 103 7.39 -6.52 1.60
N ASN A 104 6.94 -5.62 0.73
CA ASN A 104 6.98 -4.18 1.01
C ASN A 104 6.02 -3.86 2.14
N ARG A 105 6.55 -3.35 3.26
CA ARG A 105 5.77 -3.05 4.45
C ARG A 105 5.23 -1.63 4.40
N PHE A 106 3.99 -1.48 4.86
CA PHE A 106 3.34 -0.17 4.92
C PHE A 106 2.50 -0.07 6.20
N TRP A 107 2.18 1.17 6.55
CA TRP A 107 1.34 1.46 7.71
C TRP A 107 -0.09 1.66 7.27
N LEU A 108 -1.02 1.22 8.12
CA LEU A 108 -2.44 1.54 8.01
C LEU A 108 -2.82 2.35 9.23
N ALA A 109 -3.62 3.38 9.04
CA ALA A 109 -4.11 4.21 10.13
C ALA A 109 -5.59 4.50 9.93
N GLN A 110 -6.35 4.47 11.03
CA GLN A 110 -7.73 4.92 11.04
C GLN A 110 -7.87 6.01 12.08
N VAL A 111 -8.24 7.20 11.61
CA VAL A 111 -8.47 8.36 12.47
C VAL A 111 -9.96 8.42 12.77
N SER A 112 -10.30 8.48 14.07
CA SER A 112 -11.68 8.66 14.46
C SER A 112 -12.11 10.09 14.13
N ARG A 113 -13.12 10.22 13.27
CA ARG A 113 -13.68 11.51 12.87
C ARG A 113 -15.11 11.58 13.36
N SER A 114 -15.37 12.41 14.30
CA SER A 114 -16.70 12.66 14.83
C SER A 114 -17.32 13.92 14.24
#